data_21a5985fdf161014b57618a8bd68d3d9
#
_entry.id   21a5985fdf161014b57618a8bd68d3d9
#
_cell.length_a   1.000
_cell.length_b   1.000
_cell.length_c   1.000
_cell.angle_alpha   90.00
_cell.angle_beta   90.00
_cell.angle_gamma   90.00
#
_symmetry.space_group_name_H-M   'P 1'
#
loop_
_entity.id
_entity.type
_entity.pdbx_description
1 polymer ?
#
loop_
_entity_poly.entity_id
_entity_poly.type
_entity_poly.pdbx_seq_one_letter_code
_entity_poly.pdbx_strand_id
1 'polypeptide(L)'
;MTFSDELRTAAAGPWAAATTHRLVDEVWAGRVEPGAFGDHLVQEGLVLDLYLALMGAAIAACDLPESRLAHARRAGLVAGPPAGYLARAMDVLDVPLDERTHPEPEPATAELRALLGSVRAAADHPSCLAVLLATDWLRLDSATRPDADPPTDPLLREWLELRRGAAFEGWVAFLRLELDRTSAALDDDRRAALRALFLRTAELDLAFLDGAYR
;
A
#
# COMPACT_ATOMS: atom_id res chain seq x y z
N MET A 1 -8.83 21.92 7.89
CA MET A 1 -8.55 20.77 6.98
C MET A 1 -7.04 20.69 6.87
N THR A 2 -6.45 19.55 7.15
CA THR A 2 -5.00 19.32 7.04
C THR A 2 -4.61 19.08 5.58
N PHE A 3 -3.31 19.11 5.27
CA PHE A 3 -2.85 18.80 3.91
C PHE A 3 -3.15 17.35 3.52
N SER A 4 -2.99 16.43 4.45
CA SER A 4 -3.36 15.02 4.23
C SER A 4 -4.86 14.83 3.93
N ASP A 5 -5.76 15.62 4.56
CA ASP A 5 -7.20 15.62 4.24
C ASP A 5 -7.48 16.17 2.83
N GLU A 6 -6.73 17.19 2.40
CA GLU A 6 -6.83 17.74 1.02
C GLU A 6 -6.44 16.68 -0.01
N LEU A 7 -5.35 15.94 0.25
CA LEU A 7 -4.88 14.84 -0.62
C LEU A 7 -5.94 13.74 -0.73
N ARG A 8 -6.49 13.31 0.42
CA ARG A 8 -7.55 12.31 0.47
C ARG A 8 -8.80 12.74 -0.31
N THR A 9 -9.17 14.02 -0.21
CA THR A 9 -10.30 14.60 -0.94
C THR A 9 -10.02 14.63 -2.45
N ALA A 10 -8.81 15.00 -2.87
CA ALA A 10 -8.43 15.01 -4.28
C ALA A 10 -8.46 13.60 -4.92
N ALA A 11 -8.18 12.56 -4.14
CA ALA A 11 -8.21 11.17 -4.58
C ALA A 11 -9.57 10.48 -4.36
N ALA A 12 -10.65 11.20 -4.04
CA ALA A 12 -11.93 10.61 -3.63
C ALA A 12 -12.51 9.60 -4.63
N GLY A 13 -12.38 9.84 -5.94
CA GLY A 13 -12.88 8.95 -6.99
C GLY A 13 -12.17 7.58 -7.00
N PRO A 14 -10.87 7.51 -7.30
CA PRO A 14 -10.13 6.25 -7.29
C PRO A 14 -10.16 5.57 -5.92
N TRP A 15 -10.19 6.34 -4.83
CA TRP A 15 -10.29 5.81 -3.49
C TRP A 15 -11.59 5.05 -3.23
N ALA A 16 -12.73 5.66 -3.55
CA ALA A 16 -14.02 5.01 -3.41
C ALA A 16 -14.09 3.72 -4.26
N ALA A 17 -13.59 3.78 -5.50
CA ALA A 17 -13.54 2.61 -6.38
C ALA A 17 -12.65 1.49 -5.82
N ALA A 18 -11.50 1.82 -5.25
CA ALA A 18 -10.58 0.82 -4.69
C ALA A 18 -11.12 0.20 -3.39
N THR A 19 -11.74 0.98 -2.50
CA THR A 19 -12.30 0.45 -1.22
C THR A 19 -13.52 -0.42 -1.42
N THR A 20 -14.23 -0.29 -2.55
CA THR A 20 -15.36 -1.13 -2.97
C THR A 20 -15.02 -1.98 -4.19
N HIS A 21 -13.75 -2.20 -4.45
CA HIS A 21 -13.30 -2.99 -5.59
C HIS A 21 -13.76 -4.45 -5.45
N ARG A 22 -14.05 -5.10 -6.58
CA ARG A 22 -14.50 -6.50 -6.64
C ARG A 22 -13.63 -7.44 -5.80
N LEU A 23 -12.30 -7.35 -5.92
CA LEU A 23 -11.37 -8.19 -5.15
C LEU A 23 -11.57 -8.00 -3.64
N VAL A 24 -11.65 -6.74 -3.19
CA VAL A 24 -11.86 -6.41 -1.77
C VAL A 24 -13.20 -6.95 -1.28
N ASP A 25 -14.27 -6.80 -2.08
CA ASP A 25 -15.61 -7.29 -1.75
C ASP A 25 -15.66 -8.83 -1.71
N GLU A 26 -14.98 -9.50 -2.64
CA GLU A 26 -14.91 -10.96 -2.68
C GLU A 26 -14.08 -11.53 -1.53
N VAL A 27 -12.97 -10.85 -1.15
CA VAL A 27 -12.18 -11.22 0.05
C VAL A 27 -13.03 -11.10 1.31
N TRP A 28 -13.72 -9.97 1.52
CA TRP A 28 -14.60 -9.78 2.66
C TRP A 28 -15.73 -10.82 2.73
N ALA A 29 -16.27 -11.20 1.58
CA ALA A 29 -17.32 -12.19 1.48
C ALA A 29 -16.83 -13.65 1.52
N GLY A 30 -15.51 -13.88 1.57
CA GLY A 30 -14.93 -15.23 1.52
C GLY A 30 -15.19 -15.97 0.21
N ARG A 31 -15.28 -15.24 -0.93
CA ARG A 31 -15.69 -15.79 -2.24
C ARG A 31 -14.71 -15.49 -3.37
N VAL A 32 -13.55 -14.94 -3.05
CA VAL A 32 -12.52 -14.68 -4.08
C VAL A 32 -12.07 -16.00 -4.69
N GLU A 33 -11.96 -16.04 -6.01
CA GLU A 33 -11.44 -17.19 -6.74
C GLU A 33 -9.96 -17.43 -6.37
N PRO A 34 -9.57 -18.67 -5.99
CA PRO A 34 -8.19 -18.96 -5.57
C PRO A 34 -7.12 -18.56 -6.58
N GLY A 35 -7.38 -18.78 -7.88
CA GLY A 35 -6.45 -18.37 -8.95
C GLY A 35 -6.28 -16.86 -9.01
N ALA A 36 -7.36 -16.09 -9.07
CA ALA A 36 -7.31 -14.62 -9.10
C ALA A 36 -6.63 -14.05 -7.86
N PHE A 37 -6.82 -14.67 -6.69
CA PHE A 37 -6.16 -14.25 -5.47
C PHE A 37 -4.67 -14.61 -5.48
N GLY A 38 -4.31 -15.78 -6.01
CA GLY A 38 -2.92 -16.21 -6.20
C GLY A 38 -2.15 -15.25 -7.11
N ASP A 39 -2.72 -14.91 -8.26
CA ASP A 39 -2.15 -13.94 -9.22
C ASP A 39 -1.92 -12.57 -8.55
N HIS A 40 -2.92 -12.09 -7.81
CA HIS A 40 -2.79 -10.85 -7.04
C HIS A 40 -1.64 -10.89 -6.03
N LEU A 41 -1.46 -12.00 -5.30
CA LEU A 41 -0.38 -12.15 -4.32
C LEU A 41 1.00 -12.22 -4.97
N VAL A 42 1.12 -12.83 -6.15
CA VAL A 42 2.36 -12.81 -6.95
C VAL A 42 2.74 -11.37 -7.30
N GLN A 43 1.78 -10.60 -7.81
CA GLN A 43 2.00 -9.19 -8.13
C GLN A 43 2.29 -8.34 -6.88
N GLU A 44 1.63 -8.63 -5.75
CA GLU A 44 1.91 -7.98 -4.46
C GLU A 44 3.35 -8.23 -4.00
N GLY A 45 3.89 -9.42 -4.22
CA GLY A 45 5.30 -9.74 -3.95
C GLY A 45 6.28 -8.86 -4.73
N LEU A 46 5.98 -8.59 -6.00
CA LEU A 46 6.79 -7.70 -6.85
C LEU A 46 6.80 -6.24 -6.36
N VAL A 47 5.69 -5.79 -5.79
CA VAL A 47 5.57 -4.43 -5.24
C VAL A 47 6.25 -4.33 -3.87
N LEU A 48 6.17 -5.38 -3.05
CA LEU A 48 6.68 -5.39 -1.67
C LEU A 48 8.18 -5.07 -1.59
N ASP A 49 8.99 -5.61 -2.49
CA ASP A 49 10.44 -5.34 -2.54
C ASP A 49 10.73 -3.85 -2.73
N LEU A 50 10.07 -3.21 -3.71
CA LEU A 50 10.23 -1.77 -3.95
C LEU A 50 9.60 -0.91 -2.87
N TYR A 51 8.52 -1.36 -2.25
CA TYR A 51 7.91 -0.70 -1.10
C TYR A 51 8.90 -0.66 0.08
N LEU A 52 9.57 -1.77 0.39
CA LEU A 52 10.62 -1.81 1.42
C LEU A 52 11.80 -0.89 1.05
N ALA A 53 12.21 -0.87 -0.21
CA ALA A 53 13.28 0.02 -0.67
C ALA A 53 12.88 1.50 -0.58
N LEU A 54 11.60 1.85 -0.84
CA LEU A 54 11.05 3.20 -0.64
C LEU A 54 11.04 3.59 0.84
N MET A 55 10.69 2.67 1.74
CA MET A 55 10.80 2.90 3.19
C MET A 55 12.25 3.17 3.60
N GLY A 56 13.22 2.45 3.01
CA GLY A 56 14.65 2.71 3.19
C GLY A 56 15.05 4.13 2.77
N ALA A 57 14.52 4.62 1.64
CA ALA A 57 14.73 6.00 1.20
C ALA A 57 14.10 7.03 2.16
N ALA A 58 12.89 6.76 2.65
CA ALA A 58 12.23 7.60 3.66
C ALA A 58 13.06 7.66 4.97
N ILE A 59 13.60 6.53 5.44
CA ILE A 59 14.50 6.47 6.61
C ILE A 59 15.74 7.33 6.38
N ALA A 60 16.35 7.26 5.21
CA ALA A 60 17.57 8.01 4.89
C ALA A 60 17.31 9.52 4.79
N ALA A 61 16.20 9.90 4.19
CA ALA A 61 15.83 11.30 3.93
C ALA A 61 15.17 12.02 5.12
N CYS A 62 14.75 11.28 6.14
CA CYS A 62 14.04 11.81 7.31
C CYS A 62 14.89 12.78 8.12
N ASP A 63 14.35 13.95 8.46
CA ASP A 63 15.01 15.02 9.21
C ASP A 63 15.02 14.79 10.73
N LEU A 64 13.99 14.09 11.27
CA LEU A 64 13.85 13.87 12.71
C LEU A 64 14.25 12.43 13.11
N PRO A 65 15.05 12.25 14.19
CA PRO A 65 15.43 10.93 14.68
C PRO A 65 14.23 10.05 15.06
N GLU A 66 13.21 10.60 15.70
CA GLU A 66 11.99 9.88 16.10
C GLU A 66 11.19 9.40 14.91
N SER A 67 11.07 10.22 13.85
CA SER A 67 10.42 9.82 12.61
C SER A 67 11.20 8.70 11.90
N ARG A 68 12.53 8.79 11.91
CA ARG A 68 13.42 7.73 11.39
C ARG A 68 13.21 6.40 12.11
N LEU A 69 13.09 6.43 13.44
CA LEU A 69 12.79 5.23 14.23
C LEU A 69 11.41 4.65 13.94
N ALA A 70 10.40 5.49 13.70
CA ALA A 70 9.06 5.03 13.33
C ALA A 70 9.08 4.29 11.98
N HIS A 71 9.71 4.87 10.96
CA HIS A 71 9.91 4.23 9.66
C HIS A 71 10.69 2.91 9.77
N ALA A 72 11.78 2.88 10.54
CA ALA A 72 12.61 1.67 10.71
C ALA A 72 11.84 0.54 11.39
N ARG A 73 11.05 0.85 12.43
CA ARG A 73 10.16 -0.13 13.08
C ARG A 73 9.12 -0.69 12.11
N ARG A 74 8.50 0.18 11.33
CA ARG A 74 7.54 -0.26 10.33
C ARG A 74 8.16 -1.14 9.25
N ALA A 75 9.34 -0.78 8.72
CA ALA A 75 10.07 -1.58 7.76
C ALA A 75 10.38 -2.99 8.31
N GLY A 76 10.79 -3.09 9.58
CA GLY A 76 11.00 -4.37 10.25
C GLY A 76 9.72 -5.21 10.36
N LEU A 77 8.56 -4.58 10.63
CA LEU A 77 7.27 -5.27 10.65
C LEU A 77 6.88 -5.76 9.25
N VAL A 78 7.06 -4.95 8.21
CA VAL A 78 6.74 -5.33 6.82
C VAL A 78 7.61 -6.49 6.32
N ALA A 79 8.89 -6.50 6.68
CA ALA A 79 9.82 -7.57 6.33
C ALA A 79 9.54 -8.91 7.06
N GLY A 80 8.71 -8.91 8.10
CA GLY A 80 8.35 -10.07 8.89
C GLY A 80 6.99 -10.69 8.47
N PRO A 81 5.88 -10.43 9.24
CA PRO A 81 4.60 -11.12 9.01
C PRO A 81 4.04 -10.97 7.59
N PRO A 82 4.00 -9.78 6.94
CA PRO A 82 3.50 -9.66 5.56
C PRO A 82 4.29 -10.47 4.54
N ALA A 83 5.63 -10.41 4.59
CA ALA A 83 6.46 -11.20 3.68
C ALA A 83 6.28 -12.72 3.91
N GLY A 84 6.20 -13.15 5.18
CA GLY A 84 5.92 -14.54 5.54
C GLY A 84 4.51 -14.99 5.13
N TYR A 85 3.52 -14.11 5.18
CA TYR A 85 2.17 -14.37 4.71
C TYR A 85 2.16 -14.68 3.22
N LEU A 86 2.78 -13.83 2.38
CA LEU A 86 2.79 -14.04 0.92
C LEU A 86 3.31 -15.42 0.54
N ALA A 87 4.43 -15.86 1.13
CA ALA A 87 4.99 -17.19 0.86
C ALA A 87 4.01 -18.30 1.23
N ARG A 88 3.46 -18.28 2.45
CA ARG A 88 2.49 -19.30 2.91
C ARG A 88 1.19 -19.28 2.11
N ALA A 89 0.69 -18.08 1.76
CA ALA A 89 -0.54 -17.94 1.01
C ALA A 89 -0.42 -18.52 -0.40
N MET A 90 0.69 -18.25 -1.07
CA MET A 90 0.98 -18.84 -2.37
C MET A 90 1.15 -20.38 -2.30
N ASP A 91 1.68 -20.91 -1.19
CA ASP A 91 1.73 -22.36 -0.96
C ASP A 91 0.34 -22.97 -0.80
N VAL A 92 -0.54 -22.35 -0.01
CA VAL A 92 -1.92 -22.79 0.21
C VAL A 92 -2.76 -22.74 -1.05
N LEU A 93 -2.49 -21.77 -1.92
CA LEU A 93 -3.18 -21.57 -3.19
C LEU A 93 -2.58 -22.38 -4.36
N ASP A 94 -1.57 -23.23 -4.09
CA ASP A 94 -0.85 -24.01 -5.09
C ASP A 94 -0.33 -23.18 -6.28
N VAL A 95 0.07 -21.93 -6.03
CA VAL A 95 0.67 -21.08 -7.07
C VAL A 95 1.96 -21.73 -7.59
N PRO A 96 2.15 -21.92 -8.90
CA PRO A 96 3.32 -22.58 -9.47
C PRO A 96 4.64 -21.91 -9.08
N LEU A 97 5.69 -22.68 -8.86
CA LEU A 97 6.98 -22.17 -8.39
C LEU A 97 7.64 -21.21 -9.38
N ASP A 98 7.51 -21.47 -10.67
CA ASP A 98 8.03 -20.61 -11.73
C ASP A 98 7.34 -19.23 -11.75
N GLU A 99 6.04 -19.16 -11.51
CA GLU A 99 5.30 -17.92 -11.38
C GLU A 99 5.71 -17.10 -10.15
N ARG A 100 6.15 -17.77 -9.07
CA ARG A 100 6.64 -17.10 -7.84
C ARG A 100 8.08 -16.62 -7.96
N THR A 101 8.92 -17.34 -8.70
CA THR A 101 10.37 -17.07 -8.77
C THR A 101 10.76 -16.17 -9.92
N HIS A 102 9.97 -16.18 -10.99
CA HIS A 102 10.18 -15.35 -12.20
C HIS A 102 8.89 -14.67 -12.64
N PRO A 103 8.22 -13.93 -11.72
CA PRO A 103 6.95 -13.32 -12.06
C PRO A 103 7.11 -12.19 -13.07
N GLU A 104 6.29 -12.22 -14.11
CA GLU A 104 6.17 -11.09 -15.03
C GLU A 104 5.25 -10.03 -14.44
N PRO A 105 5.68 -8.77 -14.36
CA PRO A 105 4.82 -7.72 -13.85
C PRO A 105 3.70 -7.39 -14.83
N GLU A 106 2.48 -7.39 -14.36
CA GLU A 106 1.36 -6.84 -15.12
C GLU A 106 1.54 -5.34 -15.41
N PRO A 107 0.86 -4.77 -16.41
CA PRO A 107 1.02 -3.37 -16.78
C PRO A 107 0.85 -2.40 -15.60
N ALA A 108 -0.19 -2.58 -14.77
CA ALA A 108 -0.41 -1.75 -13.59
C ALA A 108 0.69 -1.93 -12.54
N THR A 109 1.13 -3.17 -12.32
CA THR A 109 2.26 -3.50 -11.43
C THR A 109 3.55 -2.84 -11.92
N ALA A 110 3.82 -2.91 -13.23
CA ALA A 110 5.01 -2.29 -13.83
C ALA A 110 5.00 -0.76 -13.63
N GLU A 111 3.84 -0.11 -13.85
CA GLU A 111 3.69 1.34 -13.63
C GLU A 111 3.84 1.73 -12.16
N LEU A 112 3.22 0.97 -11.24
CA LEU A 112 3.35 1.20 -9.80
C LEU A 112 4.82 1.03 -9.37
N ARG A 113 5.50 -0.01 -9.84
CA ARG A 113 6.94 -0.23 -9.58
C ARG A 113 7.80 0.92 -10.14
N ALA A 114 7.49 1.43 -11.32
CA ALA A 114 8.18 2.58 -11.90
C ALA A 114 8.00 3.84 -11.04
N LEU A 115 6.79 4.09 -10.54
CA LEU A 115 6.50 5.19 -9.62
C LEU A 115 7.32 5.06 -8.32
N LEU A 116 7.24 3.90 -7.65
CA LEU A 116 7.99 3.62 -6.42
C LEU A 116 9.50 3.78 -6.63
N GLY A 117 10.01 3.27 -7.74
CA GLY A 117 11.41 3.36 -8.14
C GLY A 117 11.88 4.81 -8.34
N SER A 118 11.06 5.64 -8.99
CA SER A 118 11.37 7.05 -9.24
C SER A 118 11.40 7.87 -7.94
N VAL A 119 10.41 7.68 -7.06
CA VAL A 119 10.33 8.36 -5.76
C VAL A 119 11.47 7.93 -4.84
N ARG A 120 11.78 6.63 -4.82
CA ARG A 120 12.94 6.10 -4.10
C ARG A 120 14.25 6.73 -4.57
N ALA A 121 14.44 6.85 -5.89
CA ALA A 121 15.67 7.41 -6.47
C ALA A 121 15.83 8.92 -6.18
N ALA A 122 14.73 9.65 -6.12
CA ALA A 122 14.72 11.06 -5.74
C ALA A 122 15.08 11.26 -4.25
N ALA A 123 14.80 10.27 -3.40
CA ALA A 123 15.05 10.28 -1.96
C ALA A 123 14.54 11.56 -1.25
N ASP A 124 13.41 12.09 -1.72
CA ASP A 124 12.74 13.25 -1.17
C ASP A 124 11.70 12.82 -0.13
N HIS A 125 11.92 13.20 1.13
CA HIS A 125 11.10 12.70 2.23
C HIS A 125 9.59 12.97 2.07
N PRO A 126 9.12 14.21 1.75
CA PRO A 126 7.69 14.44 1.52
C PRO A 126 7.08 13.60 0.40
N SER A 127 7.83 13.34 -0.68
CA SER A 127 7.37 12.46 -1.77
C SER A 127 7.26 11.00 -1.31
N CYS A 128 8.24 10.50 -0.54
CA CYS A 128 8.15 9.17 0.06
C CYS A 128 6.92 9.05 0.97
N LEU A 129 6.67 10.07 1.81
CA LEU A 129 5.50 10.09 2.70
C LEU A 129 4.18 10.09 1.91
N ALA A 130 4.08 10.87 0.83
CA ALA A 130 2.86 10.95 0.02
C ALA A 130 2.50 9.59 -0.59
N VAL A 131 3.49 8.85 -1.12
CA VAL A 131 3.27 7.52 -1.69
C VAL A 131 2.97 6.48 -0.62
N LEU A 132 3.75 6.42 0.46
CA LEU A 132 3.51 5.50 1.58
C LEU A 132 2.13 5.73 2.20
N LEU A 133 1.74 7.00 2.37
CA LEU A 133 0.43 7.35 2.92
C LEU A 133 -0.71 6.97 1.99
N ALA A 134 -0.62 7.24 0.69
CA ALA A 134 -1.66 6.87 -0.26
C ALA A 134 -1.93 5.36 -0.22
N THR A 135 -0.87 4.57 -0.36
CA THR A 135 -0.95 3.10 -0.36
C THR A 135 -1.46 2.54 0.98
N ASP A 136 -0.88 2.94 2.11
CA ASP A 136 -1.23 2.32 3.39
C ASP A 136 -2.58 2.81 3.94
N TRP A 137 -2.96 4.07 3.69
CA TRP A 137 -4.28 4.55 4.10
C TRP A 137 -5.39 3.91 3.27
N LEU A 138 -5.17 3.74 1.95
CA LEU A 138 -6.11 3.02 1.09
C LEU A 138 -6.28 1.55 1.54
N ARG A 139 -5.18 0.88 1.88
CA ARG A 139 -5.19 -0.49 2.42
C ARG A 139 -5.95 -0.57 3.75
N LEU A 140 -5.74 0.40 4.65
CA LEU A 140 -6.45 0.48 5.91
C LEU A 140 -7.96 0.62 5.70
N ASP A 141 -8.37 1.58 4.85
CA ASP A 141 -9.79 1.83 4.57
C ASP A 141 -10.45 0.59 3.90
N SER A 142 -9.74 -0.08 2.99
CA SER A 142 -10.21 -1.31 2.34
C SER A 142 -10.35 -2.48 3.31
N ALA A 143 -9.47 -2.57 4.31
CA ALA A 143 -9.47 -3.63 5.32
C ALA A 143 -10.31 -3.29 6.57
N THR A 144 -11.00 -2.14 6.60
CA THR A 144 -11.81 -1.71 7.73
C THR A 144 -13.27 -1.54 7.30
N ARG A 145 -14.12 -2.46 7.75
CA ARG A 145 -15.59 -2.42 7.54
C ARG A 145 -16.26 -2.64 8.89
N PRO A 146 -16.72 -1.57 9.57
CA PRO A 146 -17.27 -1.66 10.93
C PRO A 146 -18.47 -2.60 11.07
N ASP A 147 -19.28 -2.71 10.00
CA ASP A 147 -20.53 -3.46 10.00
C ASP A 147 -20.42 -4.84 9.31
N ALA A 148 -19.19 -5.30 9.01
CA ALA A 148 -18.96 -6.57 8.34
C ALA A 148 -18.15 -7.52 9.22
N ASP A 149 -18.59 -8.78 9.31
CA ASP A 149 -17.81 -9.84 9.92
C ASP A 149 -16.64 -10.22 9.01
N PRO A 150 -15.45 -10.47 9.57
CA PRO A 150 -14.32 -10.95 8.77
C PRO A 150 -14.60 -12.32 8.17
N PRO A 151 -13.99 -12.66 7.02
CA PRO A 151 -14.19 -13.96 6.38
C PRO A 151 -13.82 -15.11 7.32
N THR A 152 -14.50 -16.25 7.17
CA THR A 152 -14.20 -17.47 7.94
C THR A 152 -12.91 -18.13 7.48
N ASP A 153 -12.54 -17.97 6.22
CA ASP A 153 -11.28 -18.46 5.66
C ASP A 153 -10.09 -17.77 6.36
N PRO A 154 -9.19 -18.53 7.00
CA PRO A 154 -8.08 -17.97 7.75
C PRO A 154 -7.07 -17.21 6.87
N LEU A 155 -6.90 -17.63 5.61
CA LEU A 155 -5.99 -16.96 4.66
C LEU A 155 -6.49 -15.56 4.33
N LEU A 156 -7.75 -15.42 3.97
CA LEU A 156 -8.38 -14.14 3.62
C LEU A 156 -8.49 -13.23 4.85
N ARG A 157 -8.77 -13.81 6.01
CA ARG A 157 -8.79 -13.08 7.29
C ARG A 157 -7.43 -12.50 7.61
N GLU A 158 -6.36 -13.28 7.52
CA GLU A 158 -4.98 -12.81 7.77
C GLU A 158 -4.59 -11.69 6.80
N TRP A 159 -4.98 -11.77 5.52
CA TRP A 159 -4.75 -10.71 4.54
C TRP A 159 -5.35 -9.37 4.96
N LEU A 160 -6.57 -9.37 5.51
CA LEU A 160 -7.20 -8.18 6.07
C LEU A 160 -6.51 -7.72 7.36
N GLU A 161 -6.17 -8.65 8.28
CA GLU A 161 -5.56 -8.33 9.57
C GLU A 161 -4.18 -7.68 9.46
N LEU A 162 -3.42 -8.02 8.43
CA LEU A 162 -2.12 -7.39 8.14
C LEU A 162 -2.24 -5.90 7.74
N ARG A 163 -3.46 -5.43 7.41
CA ARG A 163 -3.74 -4.08 6.90
C ARG A 163 -4.66 -3.27 7.82
N ARG A 164 -4.95 -3.74 9.01
CA ARG A 164 -5.84 -3.08 9.99
C ARG A 164 -5.35 -3.25 11.43
N GLY A 165 -6.13 -2.72 12.36
CA GLY A 165 -5.85 -2.78 13.79
C GLY A 165 -4.92 -1.67 14.29
N ALA A 166 -4.81 -1.54 15.61
CA ALA A 166 -4.21 -0.39 16.27
C ALA A 166 -2.78 -0.06 15.79
N ALA A 167 -1.97 -1.07 15.49
CA ALA A 167 -0.59 -0.84 15.00
C ALA A 167 -0.57 -0.25 13.58
N PHE A 168 -1.44 -0.72 12.69
CA PHE A 168 -1.52 -0.20 11.33
C PHE A 168 -2.21 1.17 11.30
N GLU A 169 -3.27 1.37 12.07
CA GLU A 169 -3.93 2.67 12.27
C GLU A 169 -2.94 3.71 12.80
N GLY A 170 -2.16 3.35 13.82
CA GLY A 170 -1.10 4.21 14.37
C GLY A 170 -0.03 4.57 13.34
N TRP A 171 0.33 3.64 12.45
CA TRP A 171 1.24 3.91 11.35
C TRP A 171 0.65 4.91 10.34
N VAL A 172 -0.59 4.73 9.90
CA VAL A 172 -1.25 5.66 8.98
C VAL A 172 -1.41 7.04 9.63
N ALA A 173 -1.78 7.09 10.90
CA ALA A 173 -1.86 8.35 11.65
C ALA A 173 -0.50 9.06 11.71
N PHE A 174 0.59 8.32 11.95
CA PHE A 174 1.96 8.86 11.92
C PHE A 174 2.29 9.44 10.54
N LEU A 175 2.03 8.72 9.45
CA LEU A 175 2.30 9.20 8.09
C LEU A 175 1.53 10.49 7.77
N ARG A 176 0.27 10.60 8.20
CA ARG A 176 -0.54 11.81 8.05
C ARG A 176 0.08 13.00 8.77
N LEU A 177 0.39 12.83 10.05
CA LEU A 177 1.00 13.89 10.87
C LEU A 177 2.36 14.32 10.32
N GLU A 178 3.17 13.39 9.88
CA GLU A 178 4.50 13.67 9.36
C GLU A 178 4.45 14.37 7.99
N LEU A 179 3.52 13.97 7.11
CA LEU A 179 3.30 14.66 5.85
C LEU A 179 2.74 16.08 6.07
N ASP A 180 1.79 16.25 6.98
CA ASP A 180 1.26 17.56 7.35
C ASP A 180 2.36 18.48 7.90
N ARG A 181 3.24 17.94 8.76
CA ARG A 181 4.39 18.67 9.31
C ARG A 181 5.38 19.10 8.22
N THR A 182 5.80 18.16 7.39
CA THR A 182 6.83 18.41 6.37
C THR A 182 6.32 19.29 5.23
N SER A 183 5.03 19.23 4.91
CA SER A 183 4.42 20.05 3.88
C SER A 183 4.16 21.50 4.30
N ALA A 184 4.19 21.81 5.59
CA ALA A 184 3.90 23.16 6.09
C ALA A 184 4.88 24.22 5.60
N ALA A 185 6.13 23.84 5.31
CA ALA A 185 7.19 24.73 4.82
C ALA A 185 7.33 24.72 3.29
N LEU A 186 6.52 23.94 2.57
CA LEU A 186 6.59 23.83 1.12
C LEU A 186 5.77 24.93 0.44
N ASP A 187 6.25 25.39 -0.71
CA ASP A 187 5.50 26.28 -1.59
C ASP A 187 4.31 25.58 -2.28
N ASP A 188 3.48 26.35 -2.95
CA ASP A 188 2.26 25.88 -3.60
C ASP A 188 2.55 24.91 -4.76
N ASP A 189 3.61 25.13 -5.53
CA ASP A 189 4.01 24.25 -6.64
C ASP A 189 4.43 22.88 -6.11
N ARG A 190 5.20 22.88 -5.02
CA ARG A 190 5.63 21.62 -4.39
C ARG A 190 4.45 20.87 -3.76
N ARG A 191 3.54 21.57 -3.10
CA ARG A 191 2.29 20.96 -2.58
C ARG A 191 1.42 20.42 -3.70
N ALA A 192 1.31 21.12 -4.84
CA ALA A 192 0.60 20.63 -6.02
C ALA A 192 1.24 19.36 -6.59
N ALA A 193 2.57 19.28 -6.63
CA ALA A 193 3.30 18.08 -7.06
C ALA A 193 3.03 16.88 -6.12
N LEU A 194 3.01 17.10 -4.80
CA LEU A 194 2.66 16.03 -3.83
C LEU A 194 1.20 15.58 -3.99
N ARG A 195 0.28 16.50 -4.27
CA ARG A 195 -1.13 16.17 -4.56
C ARG A 195 -1.25 15.28 -5.80
N ALA A 196 -0.57 15.64 -6.89
CA ALA A 196 -0.55 14.85 -8.11
C ALA A 196 0.04 13.45 -7.88
N LEU A 197 1.13 13.37 -7.09
CA LEU A 197 1.78 12.12 -6.74
C LEU A 197 0.86 11.20 -5.91
N PHE A 198 0.21 11.73 -4.89
CA PHE A 198 -0.75 11.00 -4.05
C PHE A 198 -1.93 10.46 -4.87
N LEU A 199 -2.54 11.33 -5.71
CA LEU A 199 -3.62 10.93 -6.61
C LEU A 199 -3.17 9.81 -7.56
N ARG A 200 -2.01 9.99 -8.20
CA ARG A 200 -1.46 8.98 -9.12
C ARG A 200 -1.21 7.63 -8.42
N THR A 201 -0.74 7.66 -7.17
CA THR A 201 -0.56 6.43 -6.38
C THR A 201 -1.90 5.74 -6.16
N ALA A 202 -2.95 6.46 -5.76
CA ALA A 202 -4.28 5.88 -5.55
C ALA A 202 -4.89 5.31 -6.85
N GLU A 203 -4.67 5.96 -8.00
CA GLU A 203 -5.09 5.45 -9.32
C GLU A 203 -4.36 4.14 -9.67
N LEU A 204 -3.06 4.06 -9.39
CA LEU A 204 -2.28 2.86 -9.65
C LEU A 204 -2.61 1.72 -8.68
N ASP A 205 -2.88 2.02 -7.42
CA ASP A 205 -3.36 1.01 -6.46
C ASP A 205 -4.73 0.44 -6.89
N LEU A 206 -5.64 1.26 -7.44
CA LEU A 206 -6.88 0.79 -8.04
C LEU A 206 -6.62 -0.11 -9.26
N ALA A 207 -5.80 0.35 -10.21
CA ALA A 207 -5.46 -0.41 -11.41
C ALA A 207 -4.72 -1.73 -11.08
N PHE A 208 -3.97 -1.76 -9.99
CA PHE A 208 -3.32 -2.96 -9.46
C PHE A 208 -4.34 -4.00 -8.97
N LEU A 209 -5.43 -3.56 -8.32
CA LEU A 209 -6.53 -4.46 -7.95
C LEU A 209 -7.27 -5.03 -9.17
N ASP A 210 -7.45 -4.22 -10.24
CA ASP A 210 -8.03 -4.66 -11.51
C ASP A 210 -7.22 -5.80 -12.15
N GLY A 211 -5.90 -5.84 -11.92
CA GLY A 211 -5.00 -6.88 -12.42
C GLY A 211 -5.41 -8.30 -12.03
N ALA A 212 -6.00 -8.50 -10.87
CA ALA A 212 -6.43 -9.81 -10.38
C ALA A 212 -7.47 -10.53 -11.28
N TYR A 213 -8.06 -9.84 -12.26
CA TYR A 213 -9.14 -10.36 -13.11
C TYR A 213 -8.87 -10.24 -14.63
N ARG A 214 -7.59 -10.22 -15.02
CA ARG A 214 -7.18 -10.12 -16.44
C ARG A 214 -6.80 -11.45 -17.06
#